data_368a813cbe147dc176020cb8c6fe678d
#
_entry.id   368a813cbe147dc176020cb8c6fe678d
#
_cell.length_a   1.000
_cell.length_b   1.000
_cell.length_c   1.000
_cell.angle_alpha   90.00
_cell.angle_beta   90.00
_cell.angle_gamma   90.00
#
_symmetry.space_group_name_H-M   'P 1'
#
loop_
_entity.id
_entity.type
_entity.pdbx_description
1 polymer ?
#
loop_
_entity_poly.entity_id
_entity_poly.type
_entity_poly.pdbx_seq_one_letter_code
_entity_poly.pdbx_strand_id
1 'polypeptide(L)'
;FLNVANTAFVISADERIVELAIQNRYHVLDDKNDRFSPFSDYLEKLIQLPYKLPKLSYSEQETYITLLLCKWLEPNLFPKIHRQYLEFREKDKHTKYSLDLIRQNTLVSKSVDDWMPVVPLMNHFLNGNPRQLKRFLNTMHLRMRMAHVAGFQDVRPDVLSKLMVFEYKPSTRNKFEELFALQLQNNGYLPDIDIMELA
;
A
#
# COMPACT_ATOMS: atom_id res chain seq x y z
N PHE A 1 31.96 -13.73 -11.56
CA PHE A 1 30.97 -14.29 -12.51
C PHE A 1 30.18 -13.21 -13.27
N LEU A 2 30.15 -11.96 -12.78
CA LEU A 2 29.43 -10.85 -13.45
C LEU A 2 30.35 -9.86 -14.15
N ASN A 3 31.64 -10.17 -14.24
CA ASN A 3 32.64 -9.26 -14.84
C ASN A 3 32.87 -9.63 -16.32
N VAL A 4 31.96 -9.17 -17.19
CA VAL A 4 32.03 -9.32 -18.62
C VAL A 4 32.37 -7.95 -19.22
N ALA A 5 33.38 -7.89 -20.06
CA ALA A 5 33.82 -6.63 -20.68
C ALA A 5 32.65 -5.95 -21.42
N ASN A 6 32.49 -4.64 -21.23
CA ASN A 6 31.43 -3.81 -21.84
C ASN A 6 30.00 -4.22 -21.48
N THR A 7 29.79 -4.89 -20.35
CA THR A 7 28.46 -5.32 -19.90
C THR A 7 28.19 -4.77 -18.52
N ALA A 8 26.95 -4.22 -18.29
CA ALA A 8 26.46 -3.82 -17.01
C ALA A 8 25.26 -4.70 -16.62
N PHE A 9 25.24 -5.17 -15.38
CA PHE A 9 24.13 -5.97 -14.84
C PHE A 9 23.35 -5.13 -13.82
N VAL A 10 22.05 -5.06 -13.99
CA VAL A 10 21.13 -4.44 -13.01
C VAL A 10 20.35 -5.55 -12.32
N ILE A 11 20.58 -5.71 -11.00
CA ILE A 11 19.94 -6.74 -10.21
C ILE A 11 18.92 -6.06 -9.29
N SER A 12 17.66 -6.45 -9.40
CA SER A 12 16.61 -6.04 -8.49
C SER A 12 16.28 -7.17 -7.50
N ALA A 13 16.48 -6.94 -6.21
CA ALA A 13 16.25 -7.93 -5.18
C ALA A 13 15.75 -7.29 -3.88
N ASP A 14 15.05 -8.07 -3.06
CA ASP A 14 14.75 -7.70 -1.67
C ASP A 14 15.93 -8.12 -0.79
N GLU A 15 16.57 -7.13 -0.17
CA GLU A 15 17.77 -7.32 0.68
C GLU A 15 17.57 -8.43 1.73
N ARG A 16 16.39 -8.47 2.38
CA ARG A 16 16.06 -9.47 3.40
C ARG A 16 15.99 -10.89 2.84
N ILE A 17 15.50 -11.05 1.61
CA ILE A 17 15.42 -12.36 0.96
C ILE A 17 16.80 -12.83 0.55
N VAL A 18 17.64 -11.92 0.07
CA VAL A 18 19.03 -12.22 -0.28
C VAL A 18 19.81 -12.60 0.99
N GLU A 19 19.62 -11.88 2.09
CA GLU A 19 20.22 -12.18 3.38
C GLU A 19 19.84 -13.58 3.86
N LEU A 20 18.55 -13.90 3.91
CA LEU A 20 18.05 -15.22 4.28
C LEU A 20 18.61 -16.33 3.37
N ALA A 21 18.71 -16.08 2.07
CA ALA A 21 19.25 -17.05 1.13
C ALA A 21 20.75 -17.32 1.37
N ILE A 22 21.51 -16.29 1.71
CA ILE A 22 22.94 -16.40 2.04
C ILE A 22 23.11 -17.14 3.38
N GLN A 23 22.35 -16.77 4.42
CA GLN A 23 22.38 -17.43 5.72
C GLN A 23 22.08 -18.93 5.59
N ASN A 24 21.04 -19.29 4.85
CA ASN A 24 20.66 -20.68 4.63
C ASN A 24 21.72 -21.47 3.84
N ARG A 25 22.38 -20.83 2.85
CA ARG A 25 23.37 -21.52 2.03
C ARG A 25 24.69 -21.76 2.75
N TYR A 26 25.10 -20.82 3.57
CA TYR A 26 26.41 -20.87 4.24
C TYR A 26 26.31 -21.34 5.69
N HIS A 27 25.13 -21.71 6.19
CA HIS A 27 24.89 -22.13 7.58
C HIS A 27 25.52 -21.17 8.60
N VAL A 28 25.54 -19.89 8.29
CA VAL A 28 26.06 -18.88 9.19
C VAL A 28 25.07 -18.74 10.34
N LEU A 29 25.43 -19.31 11.49
CA LEU A 29 24.72 -19.09 12.74
C LEU A 29 24.85 -17.59 13.07
N ASP A 30 23.72 -16.97 13.32
CA ASP A 30 23.58 -15.56 13.68
C ASP A 30 24.18 -15.37 15.09
N ASP A 31 25.51 -15.25 15.17
CA ASP A 31 26.18 -14.89 16.41
C ASP A 31 26.00 -13.38 16.58
N LYS A 32 24.97 -13.01 17.35
CA LYS A 32 24.54 -11.60 17.58
C LYS A 32 25.64 -10.70 18.16
N ASN A 33 26.79 -11.24 18.46
CA ASN A 33 27.94 -10.54 19.02
C ASN A 33 29.04 -10.19 17.99
N ASP A 34 28.95 -10.66 16.75
CA ASP A 34 29.98 -10.39 15.78
C ASP A 34 29.63 -9.12 14.98
N ARG A 35 30.49 -8.10 15.05
CA ARG A 35 30.38 -6.83 14.30
C ARG A 35 30.56 -6.99 12.78
N PHE A 36 30.91 -8.20 12.35
CA PHE A 36 31.06 -8.58 10.95
C PHE A 36 29.88 -9.43 10.50
N SER A 37 28.99 -8.85 9.70
CA SER A 37 27.96 -9.60 9.01
C SER A 37 28.58 -10.22 7.75
N PRO A 38 28.73 -11.55 7.65
CA PRO A 38 29.22 -12.21 6.43
C PRO A 38 28.39 -11.87 5.20
N PHE A 39 27.16 -11.45 5.42
CA PHE A 39 26.23 -10.96 4.41
C PHE A 39 26.69 -9.65 3.77
N SER A 40 27.07 -8.65 4.60
CA SER A 40 27.55 -7.35 4.12
C SER A 40 28.77 -7.49 3.23
N ASP A 41 29.77 -8.25 3.71
CA ASP A 41 31.01 -8.54 2.98
C ASP A 41 30.78 -9.27 1.65
N TYR A 42 29.78 -10.17 1.63
CA TYR A 42 29.44 -10.89 0.41
C TYR A 42 28.77 -9.99 -0.62
N LEU A 43 27.86 -9.13 -0.18
CA LEU A 43 27.18 -8.16 -1.07
C LEU A 43 28.17 -7.12 -1.62
N GLU A 44 29.07 -6.59 -0.80
CA GLU A 44 30.10 -5.63 -1.23
C GLU A 44 30.99 -6.20 -2.33
N LYS A 45 31.28 -7.49 -2.30
CA LYS A 45 32.05 -8.17 -3.34
C LYS A 45 31.28 -8.40 -4.64
N LEU A 46 29.95 -8.54 -4.56
CA LEU A 46 29.11 -8.81 -5.73
C LEU A 46 28.53 -7.54 -6.36
N ILE A 47 28.18 -6.55 -5.55
CA ILE A 47 27.45 -5.36 -5.98
C ILE A 47 28.37 -4.16 -5.89
N GLN A 48 28.83 -3.68 -7.05
CA GLN A 48 29.71 -2.52 -7.14
C GLN A 48 28.99 -1.21 -6.81
N LEU A 49 27.68 -1.11 -7.09
CA LEU A 49 26.87 0.09 -6.86
C LEU A 49 25.53 -0.29 -6.25
N PRO A 50 25.44 -0.39 -4.90
CA PRO A 50 24.17 -0.64 -4.24
C PRO A 50 23.29 0.62 -4.28
N TYR A 51 22.06 0.48 -4.75
CA TYR A 51 21.07 1.56 -4.74
C TYR A 51 19.78 1.09 -4.07
N LYS A 52 19.44 1.73 -2.97
CA LYS A 52 18.20 1.44 -2.22
C LYS A 52 17.09 2.38 -2.68
N LEU A 53 16.03 1.83 -3.26
CA LEU A 53 14.87 2.61 -3.63
C LEU A 53 14.21 3.24 -2.38
N PRO A 54 14.04 4.57 -2.34
CA PRO A 54 13.36 5.21 -1.22
C PRO A 54 11.88 4.81 -1.18
N LYS A 55 11.31 4.81 0.02
CA LYS A 55 9.86 4.68 0.18
C LYS A 55 9.18 5.93 -0.36
N LEU A 56 7.94 5.78 -0.83
CA LEU A 56 7.13 6.93 -1.20
C LEU A 56 6.91 7.84 0.01
N SER A 57 7.09 9.14 -0.18
CA SER A 57 6.68 10.16 0.79
C SER A 57 5.16 10.13 0.98
N TYR A 58 4.67 10.74 2.06
CA TYR A 58 3.24 10.83 2.32
C TYR A 58 2.47 11.46 1.14
N SER A 59 2.99 12.54 0.61
CA SER A 59 2.44 13.27 -0.55
C SER A 59 2.41 12.40 -1.84
N GLU A 60 3.46 11.64 -2.09
CA GLU A 60 3.50 10.71 -3.23
C GLU A 60 2.53 9.54 -3.07
N GLN A 61 2.35 9.05 -1.84
CA GLN A 61 1.36 8.01 -1.54
C GLN A 61 -0.06 8.51 -1.80
N GLU A 62 -0.41 9.70 -1.31
CA GLU A 62 -1.73 10.31 -1.57
C GLU A 62 -1.97 10.47 -3.07
N THR A 63 -0.98 11.01 -3.79
CA THR A 63 -1.04 11.14 -5.25
C THR A 63 -1.25 9.79 -5.93
N TYR A 64 -0.49 8.79 -5.53
CA TYR A 64 -0.58 7.44 -6.09
C TYR A 64 -1.95 6.81 -5.87
N ILE A 65 -2.49 6.89 -4.64
CA ILE A 65 -3.82 6.36 -4.31
C ILE A 65 -4.90 7.11 -5.08
N THR A 66 -4.84 8.44 -5.12
CA THR A 66 -5.79 9.27 -5.87
C THR A 66 -5.82 8.90 -7.36
N LEU A 67 -4.66 8.74 -7.99
CA LEU A 67 -4.56 8.30 -9.38
C LEU A 67 -5.08 6.87 -9.59
N LEU A 68 -4.84 5.95 -8.65
CA LEU A 68 -5.41 4.60 -8.72
C LEU A 68 -6.93 4.61 -8.62
N LEU A 69 -7.51 5.42 -7.73
CA LEU A 69 -8.95 5.60 -7.60
C LEU A 69 -9.55 6.20 -8.88
N CYS A 70 -8.94 7.26 -9.43
CA CYS A 70 -9.37 7.82 -10.71
C CYS A 70 -9.29 6.82 -11.86
N LYS A 71 -8.22 6.05 -11.94
CA LYS A 71 -8.07 5.00 -12.95
C LYS A 71 -9.18 3.96 -12.88
N TRP A 72 -9.62 3.69 -11.70
CA TRP A 72 -10.59 2.66 -11.44
C TRP A 72 -12.04 3.13 -11.58
N LEU A 73 -12.36 4.29 -11.00
CA LEU A 73 -13.72 4.84 -11.02
C LEU A 73 -14.03 5.57 -12.31
N GLU A 74 -13.01 6.13 -12.97
CA GLU A 74 -13.11 6.95 -14.19
C GLU A 74 -12.18 6.47 -15.31
N PRO A 75 -12.26 5.20 -15.74
CA PRO A 75 -11.32 4.62 -16.70
C PRO A 75 -11.25 5.40 -18.02
N ASN A 76 -12.37 5.98 -18.47
CA ASN A 76 -12.45 6.74 -19.71
C ASN A 76 -11.76 8.12 -19.61
N LEU A 77 -11.76 8.72 -18.42
CA LEU A 77 -11.13 10.02 -18.17
C LEU A 77 -9.66 9.88 -17.73
N PHE A 78 -9.27 8.71 -17.26
CA PHE A 78 -7.95 8.48 -16.72
C PHE A 78 -6.79 8.84 -17.65
N PRO A 79 -6.82 8.57 -18.99
CA PRO A 79 -5.73 8.99 -19.87
C PRO A 79 -5.50 10.50 -19.88
N LYS A 80 -6.58 11.29 -19.78
CA LYS A 80 -6.50 12.76 -19.67
C LYS A 80 -5.91 13.17 -18.30
N ILE A 81 -6.43 12.59 -17.22
CA ILE A 81 -5.95 12.84 -15.85
C ILE A 81 -4.45 12.49 -15.73
N HIS A 82 -4.04 11.36 -16.28
CA HIS A 82 -2.64 10.93 -16.24
C HIS A 82 -1.70 11.88 -17.00
N ARG A 83 -2.13 12.39 -18.17
CA ARG A 83 -1.36 13.40 -18.92
C ARG A 83 -1.19 14.67 -18.11
N GLN A 84 -2.26 15.19 -17.51
CA GLN A 84 -2.21 16.37 -16.63
C GLN A 84 -1.28 16.16 -15.44
N TYR A 85 -1.28 14.96 -14.85
CA TYR A 85 -0.35 14.61 -13.80
C TYR A 85 1.10 14.67 -14.26
N LEU A 86 1.43 14.15 -15.44
CA LEU A 86 2.80 14.19 -15.97
C LEU A 86 3.26 15.64 -16.20
N GLU A 87 2.42 16.47 -16.82
CA GLU A 87 2.68 17.90 -17.03
C GLU A 87 2.85 18.66 -15.69
N PHE A 88 2.05 18.31 -14.69
CA PHE A 88 2.19 18.86 -13.35
C PHE A 88 3.51 18.46 -12.70
N ARG A 89 3.92 17.20 -12.80
CA ARG A 89 5.18 16.68 -12.21
C ARG A 89 6.43 17.25 -12.88
N GLU A 90 6.38 17.65 -14.12
CA GLU A 90 7.49 18.36 -14.79
C GLU A 90 7.73 19.74 -14.15
N LYS A 91 6.66 20.42 -13.72
CA LYS A 91 6.72 21.76 -13.12
C LYS A 91 6.97 21.72 -11.62
N ASP A 92 6.34 20.78 -10.93
CA ASP A 92 6.44 20.63 -9.48
C ASP A 92 6.55 19.15 -9.08
N LYS A 93 7.75 18.79 -8.63
CA LYS A 93 8.09 17.39 -8.26
C LYS A 93 7.69 17.04 -6.83
N HIS A 94 7.45 18.02 -5.97
CA HIS A 94 7.30 17.83 -4.52
C HIS A 94 5.87 17.97 -4.02
N THR A 95 5.06 18.77 -4.68
CA THR A 95 3.66 18.95 -4.29
C THR A 95 2.79 17.75 -4.66
N LYS A 96 1.83 17.42 -3.80
CA LYS A 96 0.87 16.35 -4.09
C LYS A 96 -0.07 16.74 -5.21
N TYR A 97 -0.36 15.80 -6.08
CA TYR A 97 -1.39 15.97 -7.12
C TYR A 97 -2.74 15.52 -6.53
N SER A 98 -3.49 16.49 -5.99
CA SER A 98 -4.75 16.25 -5.29
C SER A 98 -5.94 16.15 -6.23
N LEU A 99 -7.07 15.67 -5.71
CA LEU A 99 -8.34 15.63 -6.45
C LEU A 99 -8.80 17.03 -6.87
N ASP A 100 -8.53 18.06 -6.06
CA ASP A 100 -8.87 19.43 -6.39
C ASP A 100 -8.13 19.94 -7.65
N LEU A 101 -6.83 19.58 -7.78
CA LEU A 101 -6.06 19.88 -8.99
C LEU A 101 -6.61 19.15 -10.23
N ILE A 102 -7.03 17.91 -10.06
CA ILE A 102 -7.66 17.14 -11.14
C ILE A 102 -8.95 17.85 -11.61
N ARG A 103 -9.77 18.33 -10.66
CA ARG A 103 -11.05 18.98 -10.93
C ARG A 103 -10.94 20.34 -11.62
N GLN A 104 -9.84 21.04 -11.44
CA GLN A 104 -9.61 22.30 -12.15
C GLN A 104 -9.66 22.11 -13.67
N ASN A 105 -9.32 20.93 -14.17
CA ASN A 105 -9.19 20.66 -15.60
C ASN A 105 -10.04 19.48 -16.11
N THR A 106 -10.67 18.73 -15.21
CA THR A 106 -11.44 17.53 -15.58
C THR A 106 -12.62 17.33 -14.62
N LEU A 107 -13.82 17.20 -15.18
CA LEU A 107 -15.00 16.83 -14.40
C LEU A 107 -14.92 15.36 -14.02
N VAL A 108 -14.77 15.10 -12.73
CA VAL A 108 -14.71 13.77 -12.13
C VAL A 108 -16.04 13.51 -11.41
N SER A 109 -16.54 12.29 -11.48
CA SER A 109 -17.83 11.94 -10.87
C SER A 109 -17.80 12.03 -9.35
N LYS A 110 -18.99 12.18 -8.75
CA LYS A 110 -19.15 12.19 -7.29
C LYS A 110 -18.68 10.88 -6.64
N SER A 111 -18.69 9.77 -7.38
CA SER A 111 -18.23 8.48 -6.86
C SER A 111 -16.76 8.50 -6.40
N VAL A 112 -15.93 9.35 -7.02
CA VAL A 112 -14.54 9.52 -6.56
C VAL A 112 -14.49 10.20 -5.19
N ASP A 113 -15.40 11.13 -4.88
CA ASP A 113 -15.48 11.79 -3.58
C ASP A 113 -15.79 10.80 -2.45
N ASP A 114 -16.70 9.87 -2.71
CA ASP A 114 -17.10 8.87 -1.73
C ASP A 114 -15.93 7.96 -1.33
N TRP A 115 -14.91 7.85 -2.21
CA TRP A 115 -13.70 7.05 -1.97
C TRP A 115 -12.52 7.85 -1.41
N MET A 116 -12.54 9.18 -1.49
CA MET A 116 -11.42 10.00 -1.00
C MET A 116 -11.11 9.84 0.49
N PRO A 117 -12.09 9.61 1.39
CA PRO A 117 -11.80 9.36 2.81
C PRO A 117 -10.94 8.11 3.08
N VAL A 118 -10.84 7.20 2.10
CA VAL A 118 -9.98 6.01 2.18
C VAL A 118 -8.48 6.37 2.08
N VAL A 119 -8.16 7.48 1.39
CA VAL A 119 -6.77 7.89 1.10
C VAL A 119 -5.92 8.10 2.36
N PRO A 120 -6.34 8.92 3.34
CA PRO A 120 -5.57 9.12 4.56
C PRO A 120 -5.43 7.85 5.40
N LEU A 121 -6.46 6.99 5.42
CA LEU A 121 -6.41 5.70 6.12
C LEU A 121 -5.33 4.80 5.51
N MET A 122 -5.31 4.66 4.20
CA MET A 122 -4.32 3.84 3.51
C MET A 122 -2.90 4.36 3.72
N ASN A 123 -2.71 5.67 3.69
CA ASN A 123 -1.43 6.31 3.94
C ASN A 123 -0.88 5.99 5.32
N HIS A 124 -1.73 6.08 6.33
CA HIS A 124 -1.32 5.85 7.72
C HIS A 124 -0.96 4.38 7.98
N PHE A 125 -1.69 3.43 7.39
CA PHE A 125 -1.58 2.01 7.76
C PHE A 125 -0.68 1.18 6.84
N LEU A 126 -0.45 1.57 5.59
CA LEU A 126 0.27 0.74 4.61
C LEU A 126 1.72 1.16 4.35
N ASN A 127 2.27 2.06 5.17
CA ASN A 127 3.70 2.45 5.18
C ASN A 127 4.31 2.76 3.80
N GLY A 128 3.51 3.25 2.86
CA GLY A 128 3.97 3.69 1.55
C GLY A 128 4.47 2.62 0.59
N ASN A 129 4.10 1.38 0.81
CA ASN A 129 4.44 0.32 -0.12
C ASN A 129 3.40 0.26 -1.26
N PRO A 130 3.75 0.64 -2.52
CA PRO A 130 2.79 0.70 -3.63
C PRO A 130 2.10 -0.64 -3.91
N ARG A 131 2.80 -1.75 -3.69
CA ARG A 131 2.25 -3.10 -3.87
C ARG A 131 1.16 -3.40 -2.82
N GLN A 132 1.39 -3.01 -1.56
CA GLN A 132 0.39 -3.19 -0.50
C GLN A 132 -0.81 -2.28 -0.72
N LEU A 133 -0.59 -1.02 -1.09
CA LEU A 133 -1.65 -0.07 -1.44
C LEU A 133 -2.56 -0.63 -2.54
N LYS A 134 -1.96 -1.11 -3.63
CA LYS A 134 -2.72 -1.70 -4.74
C LYS A 134 -3.48 -2.97 -4.34
N ARG A 135 -2.86 -3.85 -3.55
CA ARG A 135 -3.54 -5.06 -3.03
C ARG A 135 -4.72 -4.71 -2.14
N PHE A 136 -4.56 -3.74 -1.24
CA PHE A 136 -5.62 -3.28 -0.38
C PHE A 136 -6.82 -2.75 -1.18
N LEU A 137 -6.58 -1.85 -2.15
CA LEU A 137 -7.62 -1.32 -3.03
C LEU A 137 -8.32 -2.42 -3.84
N ASN A 138 -7.58 -3.37 -4.40
CA ASN A 138 -8.17 -4.47 -5.16
C ASN A 138 -9.07 -5.35 -4.27
N THR A 139 -8.62 -5.65 -3.04
CA THR A 139 -9.41 -6.43 -2.07
C THR A 139 -10.66 -5.66 -1.64
N MET A 140 -10.53 -4.38 -1.39
CA MET A 140 -11.65 -3.50 -1.03
C MET A 140 -12.69 -3.46 -2.17
N HIS A 141 -12.24 -3.29 -3.40
CA HIS A 141 -13.13 -3.35 -4.56
C HIS A 141 -13.90 -4.67 -4.65
N LEU A 142 -13.18 -5.78 -4.54
CA LEU A 142 -13.80 -7.09 -4.57
C LEU A 142 -14.88 -7.21 -3.50
N ARG A 143 -14.57 -6.79 -2.26
CA ARG A 143 -15.54 -6.83 -1.14
C ARG A 143 -16.75 -5.93 -1.37
N MET A 144 -16.55 -4.73 -1.91
CA MET A 144 -17.67 -3.84 -2.29
C MET A 144 -18.58 -4.51 -3.33
N ARG A 145 -18.00 -5.12 -4.35
CA ARG A 145 -18.79 -5.84 -5.37
C ARG A 145 -19.51 -7.05 -4.80
N MET A 146 -18.86 -7.83 -3.94
CA MET A 146 -19.48 -8.96 -3.26
C MET A 146 -20.65 -8.53 -2.39
N ALA A 147 -20.49 -7.45 -1.62
CA ALA A 147 -21.54 -6.87 -0.80
C ALA A 147 -22.73 -6.45 -1.66
N HIS A 148 -22.49 -5.76 -2.77
CA HIS A 148 -23.54 -5.35 -3.69
C HIS A 148 -24.31 -6.55 -4.27
N VAL A 149 -23.60 -7.61 -4.71
CA VAL A 149 -24.22 -8.85 -5.20
C VAL A 149 -25.02 -9.55 -4.11
N ALA A 150 -24.58 -9.48 -2.86
CA ALA A 150 -25.29 -10.02 -1.68
C ALA A 150 -26.49 -9.15 -1.24
N GLY A 151 -26.79 -8.05 -1.93
CA GLY A 151 -27.94 -7.17 -1.64
C GLY A 151 -27.63 -6.01 -0.69
N PHE A 152 -26.40 -5.86 -0.20
CA PHE A 152 -25.98 -4.73 0.62
C PHE A 152 -25.67 -3.52 -0.26
N GLN A 153 -26.63 -2.61 -0.45
CA GLN A 153 -26.49 -1.46 -1.36
C GLN A 153 -25.76 -0.27 -0.71
N ASP A 154 -25.81 -0.17 0.63
CA ASP A 154 -25.37 1.01 1.38
C ASP A 154 -24.00 0.87 2.03
N VAL A 155 -23.16 -0.04 1.53
CA VAL A 155 -21.81 -0.22 2.09
C VAL A 155 -20.93 0.94 1.68
N ARG A 156 -20.54 1.75 2.66
CA ARG A 156 -19.68 2.92 2.46
C ARG A 156 -18.21 2.52 2.38
N PRO A 157 -17.44 3.09 1.40
CA PRO A 157 -16.03 2.80 1.23
C PRO A 157 -15.17 3.13 2.47
N ASP A 158 -15.45 4.24 3.15
CA ASP A 158 -14.72 4.67 4.34
C ASP A 158 -14.92 3.73 5.53
N VAL A 159 -16.14 3.19 5.72
CA VAL A 159 -16.43 2.21 6.76
C VAL A 159 -15.75 0.89 6.47
N LEU A 160 -15.89 0.37 5.24
CA LEU A 160 -15.24 -0.87 4.84
C LEU A 160 -13.72 -0.78 4.95
N SER A 161 -13.12 0.35 4.57
CA SER A 161 -11.67 0.53 4.66
C SER A 161 -11.17 0.51 6.10
N LYS A 162 -11.90 1.10 7.05
CA LYS A 162 -11.59 1.04 8.47
C LYS A 162 -11.59 -0.41 8.98
N LEU A 163 -12.66 -1.15 8.69
CA LEU A 163 -12.76 -2.58 9.06
C LEU A 163 -11.61 -3.40 8.47
N MET A 164 -11.28 -3.17 7.20
CA MET A 164 -10.15 -3.86 6.55
C MET A 164 -8.80 -3.52 7.19
N VAL A 165 -8.60 -2.28 7.66
CA VAL A 165 -7.39 -1.90 8.37
C VAL A 165 -7.26 -2.67 9.69
N PHE A 166 -8.33 -2.81 10.46
CA PHE A 166 -8.33 -3.61 11.68
C PHE A 166 -7.97 -5.08 11.42
N GLU A 167 -8.50 -5.67 10.36
CA GLU A 167 -8.17 -7.02 9.94
C GLU A 167 -6.70 -7.17 9.49
N TYR A 168 -6.17 -6.15 8.81
CA TYR A 168 -4.83 -6.19 8.20
C TYR A 168 -3.70 -6.01 9.21
N LYS A 169 -3.93 -5.28 10.31
CA LYS A 169 -2.94 -4.97 11.33
C LYS A 169 -2.86 -6.10 12.37
N PRO A 170 -1.71 -6.79 12.53
CA PRO A 170 -1.61 -7.93 13.46
C PRO A 170 -1.99 -7.59 14.90
N SER A 171 -1.72 -6.35 15.35
CA SER A 171 -2.04 -5.91 16.72
C SER A 171 -3.54 -5.73 17.00
N THR A 172 -4.36 -5.52 15.98
CA THR A 172 -5.81 -5.31 16.10
C THR A 172 -6.63 -6.49 15.60
N ARG A 173 -6.00 -7.44 14.92
CA ARG A 173 -6.67 -8.59 14.31
C ARG A 173 -7.42 -9.43 15.34
N ASN A 174 -6.80 -9.74 16.47
CA ASN A 174 -7.46 -10.53 17.52
C ASN A 174 -8.69 -9.82 18.06
N LYS A 175 -8.59 -8.50 18.30
CA LYS A 175 -9.73 -7.69 18.72
C LYS A 175 -10.84 -7.66 17.67
N PHE A 176 -10.49 -7.63 16.39
CA PHE A 176 -11.46 -7.69 15.29
C PHE A 176 -12.20 -9.04 15.27
N GLU A 177 -11.47 -10.14 15.45
CA GLU A 177 -12.04 -11.49 15.52
C GLU A 177 -12.96 -11.64 16.73
N GLU A 178 -12.62 -11.08 17.90
CA GLU A 178 -13.45 -11.03 19.11
C GLU A 178 -14.74 -10.24 18.88
N LEU A 179 -14.64 -9.05 18.27
CA LEU A 179 -15.83 -8.23 17.94
C LEU A 179 -16.76 -8.96 16.96
N PHE A 180 -16.19 -9.63 15.97
CA PHE A 180 -16.98 -10.40 15.02
C PHE A 180 -17.68 -11.59 15.67
N ALA A 181 -16.99 -12.28 16.59
CA ALA A 181 -17.59 -13.36 17.38
C ALA A 181 -18.74 -12.86 18.27
N LEU A 182 -18.57 -11.72 18.93
CA LEU A 182 -19.62 -11.08 19.74
C LEU A 182 -20.83 -10.67 18.88
N GLN A 183 -20.61 -10.13 17.69
CA GLN A 183 -21.68 -9.80 16.76
C GLN A 183 -22.50 -11.03 16.36
N LEU A 184 -21.83 -12.14 16.06
CA LEU A 184 -22.51 -13.40 15.73
C LEU A 184 -23.34 -13.94 16.90
N GLN A 185 -22.83 -13.83 18.14
CA GLN A 185 -23.55 -14.26 19.35
C GLN A 185 -24.76 -13.39 19.65
N ASN A 186 -24.73 -12.10 19.31
CA ASN A 186 -25.78 -11.12 19.58
C ASN A 186 -26.71 -10.88 18.38
N ASN A 187 -26.96 -11.90 17.55
CA ASN A 187 -27.88 -11.82 16.40
C ASN A 187 -27.57 -10.66 15.43
N GLY A 188 -26.31 -10.35 15.25
CA GLY A 188 -25.86 -9.30 14.33
C GLY A 188 -25.71 -7.90 14.96
N TYR A 189 -26.00 -7.74 16.25
CA TYR A 189 -25.81 -6.48 16.95
C TYR A 189 -24.46 -6.46 17.67
N LEU A 190 -23.71 -5.37 17.51
CA LEU A 190 -22.57 -5.10 18.38
C LEU A 190 -23.07 -4.40 19.64
N PRO A 191 -22.65 -4.81 20.85
CA PRO A 191 -22.86 -3.99 22.03
C PRO A 191 -22.21 -2.62 21.85
N ASP A 192 -22.68 -1.60 22.56
CA ASP A 192 -22.08 -0.26 22.56
C ASP A 192 -20.63 -0.35 23.03
N ILE A 193 -19.74 -0.55 22.07
CA ILE A 193 -18.29 -0.58 22.29
C ILE A 193 -17.76 0.71 21.69
N ASP A 194 -17.05 1.47 22.50
CA ASP A 194 -16.34 2.65 22.01
C ASP A 194 -15.22 2.17 21.06
N ILE A 195 -15.48 2.30 19.74
CA ILE A 195 -14.55 1.90 18.69
C ILE A 195 -13.24 2.71 18.80
N MET A 196 -13.25 3.84 19.49
CA MET A 196 -12.06 4.67 19.74
C MET A 196 -11.10 4.03 20.75
N GLU A 197 -11.56 3.19 21.67
CA GLU A 197 -10.70 2.45 22.59
C GLU A 197 -9.97 1.27 21.93
N LEU A 198 -10.36 0.91 20.71
CA LEU A 198 -9.81 -0.23 19.99
C LEU A 198 -8.66 0.15 19.03
N ALA A 199 -8.39 1.43 18.84
CA ALA A 199 -7.36 1.94 17.92
C ALA A 199 -6.04 2.16 18.64
#